data_dbb7bf45f8011183c31c5ee50287fbb8
#
_entry.id   dbb7bf45f8011183c31c5ee50287fbb8
#
_cell.length_a   1.000
_cell.length_b   1.000
_cell.length_c   1.000
_cell.angle_alpha   90.00
_cell.angle_beta   90.00
_cell.angle_gamma   90.00
#
_symmetry.space_group_name_H-M   'P 1'
#
loop_
_entity.id
_entity.type
_entity.pdbx_description
1 polymer ?
#
loop_
_entity_poly.entity_id
_entity_poly.type
_entity_poly.pdbx_seq_one_letter_code
_entity_poly.pdbx_strand_id
1 'polypeptide(L)'
;MEIKDFAEAIPMHLDYLLLDACLSGCVEVAWEFRDKTDMIGFSPTEVLADGFDYLSITRRLLVSDPDPVDVCREYFEYYNSQTGSSRSASITAVDTRQLEPLAEVCRTLFEKYRSEILALDGKRVQGYFRYDKHYFYDLRDILVQAGISWAEEEELNAALDTCLLYQAATDYFLSIPLRRVCGLSMYLPSMGTDFLNHFYQDQIAWNKATLLVK
;
A
#
# COMPACT_ATOMS: atom_id res chain seq x y z
N MET A 1 -3.89 -18.04 4.68
CA MET A 1 -5.12 -17.62 3.96
C MET A 1 -4.67 -16.61 2.95
N GLU A 2 -5.00 -16.84 1.68
CA GLU A 2 -4.70 -15.86 0.63
C GLU A 2 -5.61 -14.64 0.78
N ILE A 3 -5.16 -13.48 0.31
CA ILE A 3 -5.93 -12.24 0.42
C ILE A 3 -7.27 -12.31 -0.31
N LYS A 4 -7.29 -13.02 -1.44
CA LYS A 4 -8.51 -13.31 -2.20
C LYS A 4 -9.53 -14.10 -1.38
N ASP A 5 -9.09 -15.18 -0.73
CA ASP A 5 -9.97 -16.00 0.12
C ASP A 5 -10.53 -15.18 1.28
N PHE A 6 -9.73 -14.25 1.83
CA PHE A 6 -10.18 -13.35 2.88
C PHE A 6 -11.24 -12.38 2.35
N ALA A 7 -11.02 -11.75 1.22
CA ALA A 7 -12.01 -10.86 0.61
C ALA A 7 -13.31 -11.60 0.27
N GLU A 8 -13.21 -12.82 -0.30
CA GLU A 8 -14.37 -13.66 -0.62
C GLU A 8 -15.14 -14.09 0.63
N ALA A 9 -14.46 -14.32 1.77
CA ALA A 9 -15.08 -14.73 3.02
C ALA A 9 -15.91 -13.61 3.70
N ILE A 10 -15.75 -12.34 3.29
CA ILE A 10 -16.57 -11.23 3.79
C ILE A 10 -17.91 -11.25 3.07
N PRO A 11 -19.04 -11.56 3.79
CA PRO A 11 -20.32 -11.81 3.15
C PRO A 11 -21.13 -10.54 2.86
N MET A 12 -20.63 -9.37 3.28
CA MET A 12 -21.32 -8.09 3.18
C MET A 12 -20.37 -7.00 2.71
N HIS A 13 -20.91 -5.88 2.26
CA HIS A 13 -20.14 -4.67 2.04
C HIS A 13 -19.90 -3.95 3.37
N LEU A 14 -18.69 -3.45 3.59
CA LEU A 14 -18.27 -2.73 4.79
C LEU A 14 -18.09 -1.26 4.47
N ASP A 15 -18.44 -0.37 5.39
CA ASP A 15 -18.11 1.05 5.27
C ASP A 15 -16.59 1.26 5.35
N TYR A 16 -15.91 0.48 6.20
CA TYR A 16 -14.46 0.50 6.33
C TYR A 16 -13.88 -0.83 6.82
N LEU A 17 -12.62 -1.06 6.49
CA LEU A 17 -11.79 -2.17 6.97
C LEU A 17 -10.45 -1.63 7.48
N LEU A 18 -10.11 -1.90 8.73
CA LEU A 18 -8.82 -1.54 9.33
C LEU A 18 -8.00 -2.82 9.55
N LEU A 19 -6.82 -2.89 8.95
CA LEU A 19 -5.92 -4.04 9.06
C LEU A 19 -4.76 -3.71 9.99
N ASP A 20 -4.83 -4.21 11.23
CA ASP A 20 -3.69 -4.22 12.17
C ASP A 20 -2.76 -5.39 11.81
N ALA A 21 -2.10 -5.27 10.68
CA ALA A 21 -1.27 -6.32 10.10
C ALA A 21 -0.04 -5.73 9.39
N CYS A 22 1.12 -6.36 9.62
CA CYS A 22 2.36 -6.01 8.96
C CYS A 22 2.25 -6.14 7.45
N LEU A 23 2.82 -5.17 6.71
CA LEU A 23 3.03 -5.24 5.25
C LEU A 23 1.73 -5.43 4.44
N SER A 24 0.59 -5.06 5.02
CA SER A 24 -0.72 -5.15 4.36
C SER A 24 -0.99 -3.97 3.41
N GLY A 25 -0.26 -2.86 3.55
CA GLY A 25 -0.48 -1.62 2.79
C GLY A 25 0.08 -1.69 1.36
N CYS A 26 -0.43 -2.61 0.55
CA CYS A 26 -0.08 -2.71 -0.86
C CYS A 26 -1.31 -2.50 -1.74
N VAL A 27 -1.06 -2.04 -2.98
CA VAL A 27 -2.12 -1.74 -3.94
C VAL A 27 -2.91 -3.00 -4.31
N GLU A 28 -2.28 -4.17 -4.30
CA GLU A 28 -2.92 -5.46 -4.56
C GLU A 28 -4.00 -5.77 -3.52
N VAL A 29 -3.72 -5.50 -2.23
CA VAL A 29 -4.70 -5.66 -1.15
C VAL A 29 -5.83 -4.65 -1.31
N ALA A 30 -5.52 -3.36 -1.51
CA ALA A 30 -6.55 -2.35 -1.72
C ALA A 30 -7.49 -2.72 -2.88
N TRP A 31 -6.92 -3.18 -4.00
CA TRP A 31 -7.65 -3.59 -5.18
C TRP A 31 -8.53 -4.82 -4.95
N GLU A 32 -8.05 -5.80 -4.20
CA GLU A 32 -8.82 -7.01 -3.91
C GLU A 32 -10.05 -6.72 -3.05
N PHE A 33 -9.95 -5.72 -2.15
CA PHE A 33 -11.06 -5.34 -1.29
C PHE A 33 -11.99 -4.25 -1.86
N ARG A 34 -11.76 -3.73 -3.09
CA ARG A 34 -12.51 -2.60 -3.64
C ARG A 34 -14.03 -2.82 -3.76
N ASP A 35 -14.45 -4.08 -3.92
CA ASP A 35 -15.87 -4.45 -3.98
C ASP A 35 -16.43 -4.89 -2.60
N LYS A 36 -15.60 -4.81 -1.54
CA LYS A 36 -15.92 -5.28 -0.19
C LYS A 36 -15.98 -4.19 0.85
N THR A 37 -15.32 -3.08 0.63
CA THR A 37 -15.31 -1.96 1.58
C THR A 37 -15.17 -0.64 0.84
N ASP A 38 -15.72 0.44 1.40
CA ASP A 38 -15.53 1.79 0.86
C ASP A 38 -14.17 2.37 1.20
N MET A 39 -13.62 2.00 2.35
CA MET A 39 -12.32 2.47 2.83
C MET A 39 -11.52 1.33 3.43
N ILE A 40 -10.21 1.29 3.14
CA ILE A 40 -9.28 0.40 3.82
C ILE A 40 -8.14 1.20 4.46
N GLY A 41 -7.84 0.89 5.74
CA GLY A 41 -6.72 1.44 6.50
C GLY A 41 -5.71 0.34 6.82
N PHE A 42 -4.42 0.56 6.48
CA PHE A 42 -3.38 -0.46 6.61
C PHE A 42 -1.97 0.14 6.62
N SER A 43 -0.96 -0.68 6.93
CA SER A 43 0.43 -0.26 6.92
C SER A 43 1.24 -0.92 5.81
N PRO A 44 1.98 -0.14 4.97
CA PRO A 44 2.97 -0.70 4.04
C PRO A 44 4.22 -1.25 4.74
N THR A 45 4.55 -0.79 5.96
CA THR A 45 5.62 -1.37 6.80
C THR A 45 5.10 -2.48 7.70
N GLU A 46 6.00 -3.09 8.48
CA GLU A 46 5.56 -3.86 9.64
C GLU A 46 4.78 -2.96 10.61
N VAL A 47 3.97 -3.55 11.48
CA VAL A 47 3.32 -2.91 12.62
C VAL A 47 4.08 -3.34 13.87
N LEU A 48 4.42 -2.40 14.76
CA LEU A 48 5.07 -2.73 16.01
C LEU A 48 4.14 -3.58 16.91
N ALA A 49 4.71 -4.32 17.85
CA ALA A 49 3.97 -5.30 18.65
C ALA A 49 2.80 -4.71 19.46
N ASP A 50 2.85 -3.43 19.79
CA ASP A 50 1.75 -2.74 20.47
C ASP A 50 0.52 -2.53 19.57
N GLY A 51 0.71 -2.63 18.23
CA GLY A 51 -0.38 -2.51 17.26
C GLY A 51 -1.08 -1.15 17.31
N PHE A 52 -2.38 -1.17 17.05
CA PHE A 52 -3.23 -0.01 17.24
C PHE A 52 -3.55 0.20 18.73
N ASP A 53 -3.66 1.46 19.18
CA ASP A 53 -4.24 1.75 20.51
C ASP A 53 -5.75 1.48 20.49
N TYR A 54 -6.12 0.25 20.80
CA TYR A 54 -7.54 -0.19 20.78
C TYR A 54 -8.43 0.59 21.73
N LEU A 55 -7.92 1.22 22.78
CA LEU A 55 -8.70 2.06 23.66
C LEU A 55 -9.11 3.36 22.96
N SER A 56 -8.17 4.00 22.31
CA SER A 56 -8.42 5.22 21.52
C SER A 56 -9.28 4.93 20.31
N ILE A 57 -9.01 3.87 19.56
CA ILE A 57 -9.82 3.42 18.42
C ILE A 57 -11.27 3.20 18.84
N THR A 58 -11.52 2.48 19.93
CA THR A 58 -12.87 2.23 20.42
C THR A 58 -13.62 3.53 20.71
N ARG A 59 -12.94 4.51 21.31
CA ARG A 59 -13.53 5.83 21.56
C ARG A 59 -13.89 6.58 20.29
N ARG A 60 -13.06 6.48 19.24
CA ARG A 60 -13.29 7.12 17.94
C ARG A 60 -14.43 6.46 17.16
N LEU A 61 -14.56 5.13 17.26
CA LEU A 61 -15.56 4.38 16.51
C LEU A 61 -16.92 4.26 17.22
N LEU A 62 -17.00 4.50 18.54
CA LEU A 62 -18.26 4.46 19.31
C LEU A 62 -18.96 5.82 19.40
N VAL A 63 -18.76 6.69 18.41
CA VAL A 63 -19.52 7.94 18.25
C VAL A 63 -20.61 7.77 17.21
N SER A 64 -21.55 8.72 17.13
CA SER A 64 -22.71 8.64 16.22
C SER A 64 -22.32 8.74 14.73
N ASP A 65 -21.19 9.34 14.42
CA ASP A 65 -20.66 9.53 13.05
C ASP A 65 -19.14 9.35 13.08
N PRO A 66 -18.66 8.09 13.06
CA PRO A 66 -17.23 7.82 13.15
C PRO A 66 -16.52 8.12 11.84
N ASP A 67 -15.38 8.81 11.92
CA ASP A 67 -14.45 8.93 10.79
C ASP A 67 -13.31 7.89 10.95
N PRO A 68 -13.30 6.80 10.16
CA PRO A 68 -12.26 5.80 10.24
C PRO A 68 -10.87 6.30 9.79
N VAL A 69 -10.80 7.41 9.05
CA VAL A 69 -9.54 8.07 8.70
C VAL A 69 -8.85 8.65 9.95
N ASP A 70 -9.63 9.15 10.91
CA ASP A 70 -9.10 9.62 12.18
C ASP A 70 -8.43 8.51 13.00
N VAL A 71 -8.85 7.25 12.85
CA VAL A 71 -8.17 6.11 13.46
C VAL A 71 -6.75 5.96 12.88
N CYS A 72 -6.61 6.08 11.57
CA CYS A 72 -5.30 6.03 10.91
C CYS A 72 -4.41 7.21 11.34
N ARG A 73 -4.99 8.39 11.47
CA ARG A 73 -4.29 9.59 11.95
C ARG A 73 -3.79 9.42 13.38
N GLU A 74 -4.64 8.93 14.27
CA GLU A 74 -4.31 8.72 15.68
C GLU A 74 -3.23 7.63 15.86
N TYR A 75 -3.31 6.54 15.07
CA TYR A 75 -2.24 5.55 15.01
C TYR A 75 -0.88 6.19 14.68
N PHE A 76 -0.84 7.01 13.64
CA PHE A 76 0.40 7.69 13.27
C PHE A 76 0.88 8.65 14.35
N GLU A 77 0.00 9.49 14.89
CA GLU A 77 0.34 10.47 15.93
C GLU A 77 0.89 9.80 17.20
N TYR A 78 0.29 8.67 17.59
CA TYR A 78 0.79 7.89 18.72
C TYR A 78 2.25 7.49 18.52
N TYR A 79 2.58 6.83 17.42
CA TYR A 79 3.95 6.40 17.15
C TYR A 79 4.90 7.55 16.85
N ASN A 80 4.44 8.58 16.17
CA ASN A 80 5.26 9.75 15.84
C ASN A 80 5.63 10.56 17.10
N SER A 81 4.84 10.47 18.17
CA SER A 81 5.14 11.09 19.47
C SER A 81 6.19 10.33 20.29
N GLN A 82 6.49 9.09 19.92
CA GLN A 82 7.47 8.25 20.62
C GLN A 82 8.91 8.69 20.29
N THR A 83 9.89 8.01 20.91
CA THR A 83 11.31 8.27 20.71
C THR A 83 12.07 6.99 20.35
N GLY A 84 13.23 7.12 19.73
CA GLY A 84 14.07 5.98 19.36
C GLY A 84 13.38 5.01 18.40
N SER A 85 13.58 3.72 18.61
CA SER A 85 13.00 2.68 17.76
C SER A 85 11.47 2.57 17.85
N SER A 86 10.87 3.06 18.93
CA SER A 86 9.41 3.10 19.07
C SER A 86 8.76 4.16 18.19
N ARG A 87 9.51 5.18 17.72
CA ARG A 87 9.05 6.14 16.72
C ARG A 87 9.18 5.51 15.32
N SER A 88 8.36 4.52 15.04
CA SER A 88 8.40 3.72 13.81
C SER A 88 6.99 3.34 13.38
N ALA A 89 6.47 4.03 12.38
CA ALA A 89 5.15 3.75 11.82
C ALA A 89 5.03 4.22 10.37
N SER A 90 4.18 3.54 9.61
CA SER A 90 3.53 4.05 8.42
C SER A 90 2.08 3.62 8.43
N ILE A 91 1.22 4.41 7.84
CA ILE A 91 -0.21 4.10 7.73
C ILE A 91 -0.77 4.79 6.49
N THR A 92 -1.70 4.12 5.84
CA THR A 92 -2.41 4.65 4.69
C THR A 92 -3.90 4.33 4.81
N ALA A 93 -4.75 5.28 4.49
CA ALA A 93 -6.19 5.12 4.33
C ALA A 93 -6.53 5.35 2.86
N VAL A 94 -7.19 4.38 2.24
CA VAL A 94 -7.54 4.39 0.81
C VAL A 94 -9.05 4.37 0.64
N ASP A 95 -9.60 5.28 -0.17
CA ASP A 95 -10.95 5.16 -0.73
C ASP A 95 -10.90 4.12 -1.86
N THR A 96 -11.38 2.94 -1.59
CA THR A 96 -11.30 1.81 -2.54
C THR A 96 -12.17 2.02 -3.77
N ARG A 97 -13.19 2.88 -3.69
CA ARG A 97 -14.07 3.27 -4.81
C ARG A 97 -13.36 4.12 -5.84
N GLN A 98 -12.20 4.70 -5.49
CA GLN A 98 -11.42 5.61 -6.32
C GLN A 98 -10.13 4.97 -6.88
N LEU A 99 -10.02 3.64 -6.87
CA LEU A 99 -8.82 2.94 -7.34
C LEU A 99 -8.76 2.77 -8.87
N GLU A 100 -9.89 2.83 -9.57
CA GLU A 100 -9.91 2.66 -11.04
C GLU A 100 -9.02 3.67 -11.78
N PRO A 101 -9.04 4.99 -11.47
CA PRO A 101 -8.14 5.95 -12.12
C PRO A 101 -6.66 5.59 -11.91
N LEU A 102 -6.29 5.13 -10.71
CA LEU A 102 -4.92 4.69 -10.43
C LEU A 102 -4.55 3.46 -11.27
N ALA A 103 -5.47 2.50 -11.42
CA ALA A 103 -5.23 1.32 -12.25
C ALA A 103 -5.06 1.66 -13.74
N GLU A 104 -5.82 2.60 -14.27
CA GLU A 104 -5.71 3.07 -15.66
C GLU A 104 -4.36 3.75 -15.93
N VAL A 105 -3.93 4.65 -15.04
CA VAL A 105 -2.63 5.31 -15.13
C VAL A 105 -1.51 4.28 -15.02
N CYS A 106 -1.56 3.41 -14.01
CA CYS A 106 -0.56 2.34 -13.84
C CYS A 106 -0.51 1.41 -15.05
N ARG A 107 -1.65 1.03 -15.63
CA ARG A 107 -1.69 0.19 -16.83
C ARG A 107 -0.96 0.82 -18.00
N THR A 108 -1.18 2.11 -18.24
CA THR A 108 -0.51 2.88 -19.30
C THR A 108 1.00 2.94 -19.06
N LEU A 109 1.40 3.27 -17.84
CA LEU A 109 2.82 3.37 -17.48
C LEU A 109 3.51 1.99 -17.50
N PHE A 110 2.85 0.95 -17.01
CA PHE A 110 3.40 -0.43 -17.06
C PHE A 110 3.53 -0.95 -18.49
N GLU A 111 2.62 -0.59 -19.39
CA GLU A 111 2.78 -0.95 -20.79
C GLU A 111 4.01 -0.28 -21.41
N LYS A 112 4.21 1.00 -21.13
CA LYS A 112 5.32 1.81 -21.67
C LYS A 112 6.69 1.45 -21.07
N TYR A 113 6.76 1.22 -19.75
CA TYR A 113 8.00 1.05 -18.99
C TYR A 113 8.23 -0.38 -18.48
N ARG A 114 7.52 -1.38 -19.05
CA ARG A 114 7.59 -2.77 -18.59
C ARG A 114 9.02 -3.31 -18.55
N SER A 115 9.78 -3.11 -19.61
CA SER A 115 11.16 -3.61 -19.72
C SER A 115 12.05 -3.02 -18.62
N GLU A 116 11.90 -1.75 -18.34
CA GLU A 116 12.63 -1.04 -17.31
C GLU A 116 12.24 -1.55 -15.91
N ILE A 117 10.94 -1.71 -15.64
CA ILE A 117 10.43 -2.24 -14.37
C ILE A 117 10.94 -3.67 -14.13
N LEU A 118 10.88 -4.53 -15.14
CA LEU A 118 11.35 -5.92 -15.05
C LEU A 118 12.89 -6.04 -14.91
N ALA A 119 13.63 -4.96 -15.16
CA ALA A 119 15.08 -4.88 -15.01
C ALA A 119 15.54 -4.11 -13.77
N LEU A 120 14.61 -3.59 -12.95
CA LEU A 120 14.97 -2.79 -11.77
C LEU A 120 15.70 -3.63 -10.72
N ASP A 121 16.76 -3.04 -10.15
CA ASP A 121 17.36 -3.52 -8.91
C ASP A 121 16.58 -2.93 -7.72
N GLY A 122 15.97 -3.80 -6.91
CA GLY A 122 15.20 -3.39 -5.73
C GLY A 122 15.98 -2.51 -4.75
N LYS A 123 17.32 -2.56 -4.75
CA LYS A 123 18.15 -1.65 -3.92
C LYS A 123 18.01 -0.17 -4.29
N ARG A 124 17.54 0.13 -5.49
CA ARG A 124 17.32 1.49 -5.96
C ARG A 124 15.94 2.03 -5.59
N VAL A 125 15.03 1.14 -5.21
CA VAL A 125 13.62 1.43 -4.95
C VAL A 125 13.36 1.49 -3.46
N GLN A 126 12.46 2.37 -3.01
CA GLN A 126 12.04 2.45 -1.62
C GLN A 126 11.36 1.15 -1.21
N GLY A 127 12.00 0.43 -0.28
CA GLY A 127 11.41 -0.75 0.36
C GLY A 127 10.76 -0.39 1.70
N TYR A 128 9.91 -1.29 2.17
CA TYR A 128 9.18 -1.16 3.44
C TYR A 128 9.53 -2.25 4.45
N PHE A 129 10.42 -3.16 4.09
CA PHE A 129 10.80 -4.31 4.92
C PHE A 129 12.29 -4.30 5.23
N ARG A 130 12.65 -4.68 6.46
CA ARG A 130 14.02 -4.57 6.99
C ARG A 130 14.98 -5.68 6.55
N TYR A 131 14.48 -6.75 5.95
CA TYR A 131 15.33 -7.84 5.46
C TYR A 131 15.61 -7.67 3.96
N ASP A 132 16.80 -8.08 3.53
CA ASP A 132 17.27 -7.93 2.15
C ASP A 132 16.37 -8.65 1.12
N LYS A 133 15.80 -9.79 1.52
CA LYS A 133 14.91 -10.56 0.65
C LYS A 133 13.46 -10.15 0.88
N HIS A 134 12.96 -9.26 0.02
CA HIS A 134 11.56 -8.86 -0.04
C HIS A 134 11.13 -8.58 -1.48
N TYR A 135 9.84 -8.42 -1.69
CA TYR A 135 9.25 -8.38 -3.03
C TYR A 135 8.35 -7.18 -3.26
N PHE A 136 8.03 -6.41 -2.21
CA PHE A 136 7.14 -5.26 -2.27
C PHE A 136 7.91 -3.97 -2.02
N TYR A 137 7.69 -2.99 -2.91
CA TYR A 137 8.37 -1.71 -2.93
C TYR A 137 7.36 -0.59 -3.17
N ASP A 138 7.73 0.65 -2.89
CA ASP A 138 6.86 1.80 -3.12
C ASP A 138 6.42 1.89 -4.59
N LEU A 139 5.11 1.95 -4.81
CA LEU A 139 4.51 1.96 -6.14
C LEU A 139 5.01 3.12 -7.01
N ARG A 140 5.00 4.34 -6.45
CA ARG A 140 5.47 5.53 -7.18
C ARG A 140 6.97 5.44 -7.45
N ASP A 141 7.77 5.05 -6.45
CA ASP A 141 9.22 4.97 -6.61
C ASP A 141 9.62 3.89 -7.62
N ILE A 142 8.91 2.77 -7.75
CA ILE A 142 9.10 1.81 -8.85
C ILE A 142 9.04 2.51 -10.20
N LEU A 143 8.00 3.30 -10.45
CA LEU A 143 7.78 3.99 -11.72
C LEU A 143 8.81 5.12 -11.94
N VAL A 144 9.12 5.88 -10.89
CA VAL A 144 10.17 6.91 -10.96
C VAL A 144 11.54 6.31 -11.30
N GLN A 145 11.90 5.17 -10.67
CA GLN A 145 13.16 4.48 -10.96
C GLN A 145 13.15 3.79 -12.34
N ALA A 146 11.99 3.45 -12.87
CA ALA A 146 11.84 2.98 -14.25
C ALA A 146 12.01 4.11 -15.29
N GLY A 147 11.99 5.38 -14.85
CA GLY A 147 12.31 6.53 -15.70
C GLY A 147 11.09 7.22 -16.32
N ILE A 148 9.94 7.20 -15.64
CA ILE A 148 8.79 8.01 -16.07
C ILE A 148 9.17 9.48 -16.13
N SER A 149 8.56 10.23 -17.04
CA SER A 149 8.75 11.67 -17.15
C SER A 149 8.07 12.42 -15.98
N TRP A 150 8.47 13.68 -15.77
CA TRP A 150 7.84 14.52 -14.76
C TRP A 150 6.32 14.68 -14.98
N ALA A 151 5.86 14.80 -16.21
CA ALA A 151 4.43 14.91 -16.51
C ALA A 151 3.66 13.62 -16.18
N GLU A 152 4.26 12.46 -16.43
CA GLU A 152 3.68 11.16 -16.06
C GLU A 152 3.69 10.93 -14.55
N GLU A 153 4.70 11.43 -13.84
CA GLU A 153 4.73 11.41 -12.38
C GLU A 153 3.62 12.28 -11.78
N GLU A 154 3.37 13.48 -12.35
CA GLU A 154 2.25 14.33 -11.93
C GLU A 154 0.88 13.67 -12.17
N GLU A 155 0.71 12.97 -13.30
CA GLU A 155 -0.50 12.20 -13.58
C GLU A 155 -0.70 11.05 -12.57
N LEU A 156 0.37 10.33 -12.24
CA LEU A 156 0.37 9.30 -11.21
C LEU A 156 0.04 9.88 -9.83
N ASN A 157 0.66 11.00 -9.45
CA ASN A 157 0.38 11.66 -8.18
C ASN A 157 -1.08 12.11 -8.09
N ALA A 158 -1.65 12.67 -9.15
CA ALA A 158 -3.06 13.05 -9.18
C ALA A 158 -3.99 11.84 -9.00
N ALA A 159 -3.66 10.69 -9.59
CA ALA A 159 -4.42 9.46 -9.41
C ALA A 159 -4.29 8.91 -7.97
N LEU A 160 -3.09 8.97 -7.38
CA LEU A 160 -2.86 8.62 -5.97
C LEU A 160 -3.65 9.54 -5.04
N ASP A 161 -3.60 10.86 -5.25
CA ASP A 161 -4.31 11.85 -4.43
C ASP A 161 -5.85 11.66 -4.50
N THR A 162 -6.35 11.08 -5.58
CA THR A 162 -7.79 10.78 -5.71
C THR A 162 -8.23 9.65 -4.79
N CYS A 163 -7.40 8.63 -4.59
CA CYS A 163 -7.75 7.46 -3.78
C CYS A 163 -7.18 7.49 -2.35
N LEU A 164 -6.14 8.28 -2.07
CA LEU A 164 -5.52 8.35 -0.75
C LEU A 164 -6.24 9.37 0.14
N LEU A 165 -7.02 8.90 1.10
CA LEU A 165 -7.69 9.74 2.10
C LEU A 165 -6.71 10.26 3.17
N TYR A 166 -5.71 9.45 3.50
CA TYR A 166 -4.65 9.80 4.44
C TYR A 166 -3.43 8.93 4.20
N GLN A 167 -2.25 9.52 4.33
CA GLN A 167 -0.97 8.82 4.30
C GLN A 167 0.01 9.52 5.23
N ALA A 168 0.68 8.76 6.08
CA ALA A 168 1.76 9.26 6.91
C ALA A 168 2.81 8.17 7.18
N ALA A 169 4.05 8.61 7.35
CA ALA A 169 5.16 7.75 7.74
C ALA A 169 6.14 8.55 8.61
N THR A 170 6.75 7.88 9.57
CA THR A 170 7.91 8.43 10.31
C THR A 170 9.14 8.46 9.39
N ASP A 171 10.16 9.26 9.70
CA ASP A 171 11.38 9.37 8.88
C ASP A 171 12.09 8.02 8.68
N TYR A 172 11.92 7.14 9.68
CA TYR A 172 12.44 5.78 9.69
C TYR A 172 11.40 4.82 10.24
N PHE A 173 11.31 3.64 9.65
CA PHE A 173 10.71 2.48 10.30
C PHE A 173 11.84 1.56 10.79
N LEU A 174 12.12 1.56 12.11
CA LEU A 174 13.29 0.91 12.70
C LEU A 174 14.59 1.38 11.98
N SER A 175 15.22 0.50 11.21
CA SER A 175 16.44 0.81 10.44
C SER A 175 16.19 1.26 8.99
N ILE A 176 14.94 1.25 8.53
CA ILE A 176 14.59 1.58 7.14
C ILE A 176 14.30 3.08 7.03
N PRO A 177 15.05 3.84 6.24
CA PRO A 177 14.68 5.22 5.93
C PRO A 177 13.45 5.26 5.02
N LEU A 178 12.42 6.01 5.41
CA LEU A 178 11.18 6.20 4.66
C LEU A 178 11.17 7.58 3.99
N ARG A 179 11.85 7.70 2.85
CA ARG A 179 12.09 8.99 2.18
C ARG A 179 11.27 9.21 0.91
N ARG A 180 10.94 8.13 0.22
CA ARG A 180 10.25 8.17 -1.08
C ARG A 180 9.00 7.29 -1.00
N VAL A 181 8.08 7.69 -0.13
CA VAL A 181 6.89 6.91 0.18
C VAL A 181 5.64 7.57 -0.38
N CYS A 182 4.88 6.83 -1.18
CA CYS A 182 3.55 7.24 -1.63
C CYS A 182 2.41 6.64 -0.77
N GLY A 183 2.76 5.76 0.19
CA GLY A 183 1.79 5.12 1.07
C GLY A 183 1.27 3.77 0.58
N LEU A 184 1.56 3.37 -0.65
CA LEU A 184 1.21 2.06 -1.20
C LEU A 184 2.47 1.34 -1.66
N SER A 185 2.66 0.11 -1.22
CA SER A 185 3.63 -0.79 -1.82
C SER A 185 3.02 -1.57 -2.99
N MET A 186 3.86 -2.12 -3.84
CA MET A 186 3.49 -3.00 -4.95
C MET A 186 4.55 -4.09 -5.13
N TYR A 187 4.14 -5.23 -5.61
CA TYR A 187 5.04 -6.31 -6.02
C TYR A 187 5.99 -5.83 -7.14
N LEU A 188 7.29 -6.06 -6.97
CA LEU A 188 8.31 -5.78 -7.99
C LEU A 188 8.77 -7.09 -8.63
N PRO A 189 8.36 -7.38 -9.88
CA PRO A 189 8.60 -8.68 -10.51
C PRO A 189 10.08 -9.05 -10.68
N SER A 190 10.95 -8.05 -10.87
CA SER A 190 12.42 -8.26 -10.98
C SER A 190 13.04 -8.87 -9.71
N MET A 191 12.39 -8.69 -8.57
CA MET A 191 12.83 -9.26 -7.29
C MET A 191 12.16 -10.60 -6.98
N GLY A 192 11.14 -10.96 -7.75
CA GLY A 192 10.41 -12.21 -7.62
C GLY A 192 11.16 -13.41 -8.21
N THR A 193 10.59 -14.59 -7.99
CA THR A 193 10.96 -15.82 -8.67
C THR A 193 10.00 -16.09 -9.82
N ASP A 194 10.36 -16.97 -10.76
CA ASP A 194 9.45 -17.38 -11.85
C ASP A 194 8.11 -17.88 -11.30
N PHE A 195 8.14 -18.64 -10.20
CA PHE A 195 6.92 -19.11 -9.54
C PHE A 195 6.05 -17.94 -9.04
N LEU A 196 6.63 -16.96 -8.38
CA LEU A 196 5.90 -15.78 -7.88
C LEU A 196 5.38 -14.91 -9.02
N ASN A 197 6.15 -14.75 -10.09
CA ASN A 197 5.72 -14.01 -11.27
C ASN A 197 4.54 -14.67 -11.96
N HIS A 198 4.55 -16.00 -12.13
CA HIS A 198 3.40 -16.76 -12.66
C HIS A 198 2.19 -16.64 -11.73
N PHE A 199 2.39 -16.77 -10.41
CA PHE A 199 1.30 -16.59 -9.44
C PHE A 199 0.71 -15.17 -9.53
N TYR A 200 1.55 -14.14 -9.62
CA TYR A 200 1.13 -12.75 -9.75
C TYR A 200 0.33 -12.52 -11.04
N GLN A 201 0.80 -13.10 -12.15
CA GLN A 201 0.12 -13.06 -13.44
C GLN A 201 -1.27 -13.69 -13.36
N ASP A 202 -1.38 -14.90 -12.81
CA ASP A 202 -2.59 -15.73 -12.90
C ASP A 202 -3.61 -15.43 -11.82
N GLN A 203 -3.16 -15.05 -10.61
CA GLN A 203 -4.03 -14.99 -9.44
C GLN A 203 -4.34 -13.56 -8.97
N ILE A 204 -3.44 -12.59 -9.16
CA ILE A 204 -3.59 -11.26 -8.57
C ILE A 204 -4.47 -10.36 -9.44
N ALA A 205 -5.59 -9.89 -8.85
CA ALA A 205 -6.57 -9.06 -9.55
C ALA A 205 -6.01 -7.72 -10.01
N TRP A 206 -5.11 -7.10 -9.25
CA TRP A 206 -4.41 -5.89 -9.66
C TRP A 206 -3.61 -6.09 -10.95
N ASN A 207 -2.86 -7.20 -11.06
CA ASN A 207 -2.12 -7.49 -12.29
C ASN A 207 -3.04 -7.77 -13.48
N LYS A 208 -4.21 -8.37 -13.26
CA LYS A 208 -5.21 -8.57 -14.33
C LYS A 208 -5.75 -7.24 -14.86
N ALA A 209 -5.87 -6.23 -13.99
CA ALA A 209 -6.28 -4.88 -14.36
C ALA A 209 -5.17 -4.10 -15.07
N THR A 210 -3.92 -4.22 -14.61
CA THR A 210 -2.81 -3.36 -15.03
C THR A 210 -1.83 -4.01 -16.01
N LEU A 211 -1.81 -5.35 -16.11
CA LEU A 211 -1.03 -6.14 -17.06
C LEU A 211 0.49 -5.89 -16.99
N LEU A 212 1.04 -5.74 -15.78
CA LEU A 212 2.49 -5.58 -15.60
C LEU A 212 3.23 -6.86 -15.96
N VAL A 213 2.82 -7.99 -15.42
CA VAL A 213 3.33 -9.33 -15.76
C VAL A 213 2.38 -9.99 -16.75
N LYS A 214 2.94 -10.45 -17.88
CA LYS A 214 2.19 -11.10 -18.99
C LYS A 214 2.68 -12.49 -19.23
#